data_604d9100f8ce2823866d459691581029
#
_entry.id   604d9100f8ce2823866d459691581029
#
_cell.length_a   1.000
_cell.length_b   1.000
_cell.length_c   1.000
_cell.angle_alpha   90.00
_cell.angle_beta   90.00
_cell.angle_gamma   90.00
#
_symmetry.space_group_name_H-M   'P 1'
#
loop_
_entity.id
_entity.type
_entity.pdbx_description
1 polymer ?
#
loop_
_entity_poly.entity_id
_entity_poly.type
_entity_poly.pdbx_seq_one_letter_code
_entity_poly.pdbx_strand_id
1 'polypeptide(L)'
;MKNNAAIYMLSSRVLILEQCLLNLYKNWNNKYDYPVYIHYFDNIYSKEFINKIKNTISKKIFFYQIDYKVPEHIDEKELFYNKVEIPYVKKSFSKKRLGYLHGERFWLNLTSYGKVGCLVKELEKYDYLMRIDDDSYFKGNIDFDLFDILNEYPIASAYMYNRYTDRVRDTRLGLWDFYKSYLKKFNYIPKNLKLRKAVNENNEAMMHNLYWTAGNCNLYNILEFKKKPWEEYQRELNRFGGHYKNRWGDLETIGLFCYTHFDKEPYNFNLKEKGLYNDKFPTYLSSTAPGVGESKNFNVHNFFLKRWYYSFIFFLKSFFKKKD
;
A
#
# COMPACT_ATOMS: atom_id res chain seq x y z
N MET A 1 -3.61 24.96 -14.61
CA MET A 1 -4.76 24.02 -14.84
C MET A 1 -4.74 22.97 -13.76
N LYS A 2 -5.88 22.50 -13.29
CA LYS A 2 -5.94 21.40 -12.31
C LYS A 2 -5.54 20.08 -12.97
N ASN A 3 -4.71 19.29 -12.29
CA ASN A 3 -4.30 17.98 -12.78
C ASN A 3 -5.50 17.01 -12.92
N ASN A 4 -5.51 16.18 -13.96
CA ASN A 4 -6.47 15.09 -14.11
C ASN A 4 -6.08 13.92 -13.19
N ALA A 5 -6.45 14.01 -11.93
CA ALA A 5 -5.96 13.15 -10.87
C ALA A 5 -7.05 12.66 -9.92
N ALA A 6 -6.76 11.56 -9.23
CA ALA A 6 -7.60 10.99 -8.19
C ALA A 6 -6.77 10.49 -7.00
N ILE A 7 -7.43 10.33 -5.86
CA ILE A 7 -6.88 9.74 -4.65
C ILE A 7 -7.48 8.35 -4.49
N TYR A 8 -6.65 7.37 -4.19
CA TYR A 8 -7.02 5.99 -3.99
C TYR A 8 -6.65 5.51 -2.58
N MET A 9 -7.57 4.84 -1.92
CA MET A 9 -7.39 4.19 -0.63
C MET A 9 -7.90 2.75 -0.69
N LEU A 10 -7.12 1.81 -0.19
CA LEU A 10 -7.60 0.48 0.16
C LEU A 10 -7.82 0.44 1.66
N SER A 11 -9.08 0.40 2.09
CA SER A 11 -9.43 0.57 3.49
C SER A 11 -9.93 -0.72 4.13
N SER A 12 -9.49 -0.92 5.37
CA SER A 12 -9.94 -2.01 6.24
C SER A 12 -10.19 -1.55 7.69
N ARG A 13 -10.11 -0.23 7.94
CA ARG A 13 -10.05 0.35 9.29
C ARG A 13 -11.17 1.38 9.48
N VAL A 14 -12.38 0.90 9.73
CA VAL A 14 -13.61 1.72 9.83
C VAL A 14 -13.44 2.93 10.75
N LEU A 15 -12.83 2.74 11.92
CA LEU A 15 -12.72 3.79 12.94
C LEU A 15 -11.67 4.87 12.61
N ILE A 16 -10.73 4.56 11.74
CA ILE A 16 -9.63 5.47 11.40
C ILE A 16 -9.94 6.24 10.13
N LEU A 17 -10.68 5.62 9.21
CA LEU A 17 -10.93 6.19 7.89
C LEU A 17 -11.52 7.60 7.95
N GLU A 18 -12.52 7.83 8.80
CA GLU A 18 -13.14 9.16 8.93
C GLU A 18 -12.09 10.22 9.32
N GLN A 19 -11.24 9.90 10.29
CA GLN A 19 -10.20 10.82 10.76
C GLN A 19 -9.11 11.05 9.69
N CYS A 20 -8.74 9.99 8.97
CA CYS A 20 -7.82 10.09 7.85
C CYS A 20 -8.36 11.02 6.75
N LEU A 21 -9.64 10.85 6.38
CA LEU A 21 -10.30 11.70 5.39
C LEU A 21 -10.40 13.15 5.86
N LEU A 22 -10.85 13.39 7.09
CA LEU A 22 -10.90 14.75 7.67
C LEU A 22 -9.53 15.42 7.65
N ASN A 23 -8.48 14.67 7.99
CA ASN A 23 -7.12 15.18 7.95
C ASN A 23 -6.65 15.48 6.52
N LEU A 24 -6.89 14.56 5.57
CA LEU A 24 -6.54 14.74 4.16
C LEU A 24 -7.19 16.01 3.58
N TYR A 25 -8.47 16.19 3.83
CA TYR A 25 -9.21 17.38 3.35
C TYR A 25 -8.73 18.65 4.04
N LYS A 26 -8.63 18.65 5.37
CA LYS A 26 -8.18 19.81 6.15
C LYS A 26 -6.80 20.31 5.71
N ASN A 27 -5.86 19.41 5.49
CA ASN A 27 -4.46 19.78 5.28
C ASN A 27 -4.07 19.92 3.81
N TRP A 28 -4.90 19.44 2.89
CA TRP A 28 -4.55 19.48 1.48
C TRP A 28 -5.77 19.48 0.53
N ASN A 29 -6.66 18.49 0.58
CA ASN A 29 -7.63 18.25 -0.50
C ASN A 29 -8.81 19.23 -0.53
N ASN A 30 -9.10 20.00 0.52
CA ASN A 30 -10.07 21.09 0.46
C ASN A 30 -9.68 22.15 -0.57
N LYS A 31 -8.38 22.39 -0.76
CA LYS A 31 -7.87 23.35 -1.75
C LYS A 31 -7.96 22.81 -3.19
N TYR A 32 -7.70 21.51 -3.36
CA TYR A 32 -7.55 20.91 -4.69
C TYR A 32 -8.79 20.13 -5.13
N ASP A 33 -9.60 19.65 -4.21
CA ASP A 33 -10.88 18.98 -4.45
C ASP A 33 -10.78 17.79 -5.45
N TYR A 34 -9.78 16.94 -5.28
CA TYR A 34 -9.63 15.71 -6.02
C TYR A 34 -10.62 14.65 -5.53
N PRO A 35 -11.19 13.83 -6.44
CA PRO A 35 -12.06 12.72 -6.03
C PRO A 35 -11.27 11.64 -5.26
N VAL A 36 -11.91 11.06 -4.25
CA VAL A 36 -11.34 10.00 -3.41
C VAL A 36 -12.09 8.69 -3.65
N TYR A 37 -11.37 7.65 -4.01
CA TYR A 37 -11.89 6.31 -4.26
C TYR A 37 -11.45 5.38 -3.14
N ILE A 38 -12.42 4.87 -2.39
CA ILE A 38 -12.18 3.99 -1.24
C ILE A 38 -12.66 2.58 -1.61
N HIS A 39 -11.70 1.67 -1.71
CA HIS A 39 -11.97 0.26 -1.92
C HIS A 39 -11.86 -0.48 -0.60
N TYR A 40 -12.76 -1.43 -0.37
CA TYR A 40 -12.82 -2.19 0.88
C TYR A 40 -13.34 -3.60 0.64
N PHE A 41 -12.90 -4.52 1.50
CA PHE A 41 -13.36 -5.90 1.52
C PHE A 41 -14.42 -6.08 2.59
N ASP A 42 -15.31 -7.06 2.40
CA ASP A 42 -16.42 -7.36 3.28
C ASP A 42 -17.41 -6.16 3.45
N ASN A 43 -18.51 -6.37 4.12
CA ASN A 43 -19.51 -5.33 4.43
C ASN A 43 -19.10 -4.50 5.68
N ILE A 44 -17.89 -3.96 5.70
CA ILE A 44 -17.37 -3.23 6.87
C ILE A 44 -17.95 -1.81 7.00
N TYR A 45 -18.45 -1.24 5.91
CA TYR A 45 -19.04 0.11 5.91
C TYR A 45 -20.55 0.04 5.70
N SER A 46 -21.32 0.53 6.69
CA SER A 46 -22.77 0.65 6.54
C SER A 46 -23.15 1.80 5.59
N LYS A 47 -24.35 1.74 5.02
CA LYS A 47 -24.89 2.83 4.18
C LYS A 47 -24.95 4.15 4.94
N GLU A 48 -25.30 4.11 6.22
CA GLU A 48 -25.35 5.28 7.10
C GLU A 48 -23.98 5.91 7.27
N PHE A 49 -22.93 5.10 7.49
CA PHE A 49 -21.57 5.58 7.57
C PHE A 49 -21.13 6.24 6.27
N ILE A 50 -21.36 5.58 5.13
CA ILE A 50 -21.03 6.12 3.80
C ILE A 50 -21.72 7.45 3.55
N ASN A 51 -23.02 7.53 3.85
CA ASN A 51 -23.80 8.77 3.69
C ASN A 51 -23.30 9.86 4.64
N LYS A 52 -22.97 9.54 5.87
CA LYS A 52 -22.36 10.48 6.82
C LYS A 52 -21.07 11.08 6.21
N ILE A 53 -20.14 10.25 5.77
CA ILE A 53 -18.86 10.70 5.18
C ILE A 53 -19.10 11.63 3.97
N LYS A 54 -20.00 11.24 3.06
CA LYS A 54 -20.32 12.05 1.87
C LYS A 54 -20.93 13.41 2.22
N ASN A 55 -21.74 13.46 3.26
CA ASN A 55 -22.43 14.69 3.66
C ASN A 55 -21.55 15.62 4.52
N THR A 56 -20.64 15.04 5.33
CA THR A 56 -19.82 15.82 6.27
C THR A 56 -18.45 16.22 5.72
N ILE A 57 -17.92 15.47 4.76
CA ILE A 57 -16.58 15.71 4.24
C ILE A 57 -16.64 16.14 2.78
N SER A 58 -17.07 15.26 1.86
CA SER A 58 -17.22 15.59 0.45
C SER A 58 -18.07 14.58 -0.29
N LYS A 59 -18.93 15.08 -1.21
CA LYS A 59 -19.68 14.25 -2.16
C LYS A 59 -18.79 13.53 -3.19
N LYS A 60 -17.54 13.96 -3.36
CA LYS A 60 -16.55 13.35 -4.26
C LYS A 60 -15.80 12.18 -3.62
N ILE A 61 -16.32 11.62 -2.53
CA ILE A 61 -15.80 10.39 -1.92
C ILE A 61 -16.68 9.23 -2.37
N PHE A 62 -16.05 8.25 -3.04
CA PHE A 62 -16.69 7.10 -3.64
C PHE A 62 -16.24 5.82 -2.92
N PHE A 63 -17.21 4.97 -2.57
CA PHE A 63 -16.96 3.72 -1.87
C PHE A 63 -17.27 2.54 -2.79
N TYR A 64 -16.34 1.61 -2.90
CA TYR A 64 -16.47 0.40 -3.71
C TYR A 64 -16.12 -0.83 -2.87
N GLN A 65 -17.11 -1.69 -2.69
CA GLN A 65 -16.87 -3.00 -2.11
C GLN A 65 -16.26 -3.91 -3.15
N ILE A 66 -15.25 -4.66 -2.74
CA ILE A 66 -14.55 -5.62 -3.59
C ILE A 66 -14.69 -6.99 -2.96
N ASP A 67 -15.12 -7.94 -3.76
CA ASP A 67 -15.04 -9.35 -3.42
C ASP A 67 -13.64 -9.85 -3.74
N TYR A 68 -13.02 -10.53 -2.79
CA TYR A 68 -11.72 -11.13 -3.04
C TYR A 68 -11.86 -12.63 -3.30
N LYS A 69 -11.13 -13.08 -4.32
CA LYS A 69 -11.04 -14.49 -4.70
C LYS A 69 -9.58 -14.85 -4.93
N VAL A 70 -9.22 -16.05 -4.53
CA VAL A 70 -7.93 -16.59 -4.98
C VAL A 70 -8.04 -16.85 -6.47
N PRO A 71 -7.07 -16.41 -7.29
CA PRO A 71 -7.07 -16.71 -8.71
C PRO A 71 -7.12 -18.22 -8.94
N GLU A 72 -7.92 -18.67 -9.92
CA GLU A 72 -8.15 -20.10 -10.18
C GLU A 72 -6.86 -20.89 -10.47
N HIS A 73 -5.84 -20.22 -11.01
CA HIS A 73 -4.54 -20.84 -11.31
C HIS A 73 -3.62 -20.96 -10.08
N ILE A 74 -4.06 -20.53 -8.90
CA ILE A 74 -3.30 -20.62 -7.64
C ILE A 74 -3.87 -21.74 -6.79
N ASP A 75 -3.10 -22.81 -6.58
CA ASP A 75 -3.48 -23.88 -5.64
C ASP A 75 -3.49 -23.32 -4.21
N GLU A 76 -4.58 -23.56 -3.47
CA GLU A 76 -4.70 -23.14 -2.07
C GLU A 76 -3.56 -23.70 -1.19
N LYS A 77 -2.99 -24.87 -1.54
CA LYS A 77 -1.86 -25.47 -0.82
C LYS A 77 -0.58 -24.66 -0.97
N GLU A 78 -0.44 -23.90 -2.06
CA GLU A 78 0.72 -23.05 -2.34
C GLU A 78 0.66 -21.70 -1.64
N LEU A 79 -0.46 -21.34 -1.04
CA LEU A 79 -0.62 -20.06 -0.37
C LEU A 79 0.37 -19.90 0.79
N PHE A 80 0.94 -18.71 0.91
CA PHE A 80 2.01 -18.41 1.86
C PHE A 80 1.71 -18.87 3.29
N TYR A 81 0.52 -18.62 3.81
CA TYR A 81 0.14 -18.96 5.18
C TYR A 81 -0.07 -20.47 5.41
N ASN A 82 -0.14 -21.28 4.35
CA ASN A 82 -0.13 -22.74 4.48
C ASN A 82 1.29 -23.32 4.59
N LYS A 83 2.31 -22.55 4.24
CA LYS A 83 3.71 -22.98 4.20
C LYS A 83 4.52 -22.54 5.42
N VAL A 84 4.12 -21.45 6.05
CA VAL A 84 4.90 -20.81 7.12
C VAL A 84 4.03 -20.59 8.34
N GLU A 85 4.52 -20.99 9.52
CA GLU A 85 3.97 -20.47 10.78
C GLU A 85 4.26 -18.98 10.85
N ILE A 86 3.21 -18.16 10.74
CA ILE A 86 3.35 -16.71 10.80
C ILE A 86 3.35 -16.29 12.28
N PRO A 87 4.51 -15.95 12.88
CA PRO A 87 4.63 -15.69 14.32
C PRO A 87 3.76 -14.54 14.83
N TYR A 88 3.32 -13.65 13.91
CA TYR A 88 2.55 -12.43 14.22
C TYR A 88 1.05 -12.62 14.15
N VAL A 89 0.60 -13.71 13.57
CA VAL A 89 -0.82 -14.01 13.46
C VAL A 89 -1.28 -14.66 14.74
N LYS A 90 -1.42 -13.86 15.78
CA LYS A 90 -2.06 -14.34 17.01
C LYS A 90 -3.48 -14.77 16.69
N LYS A 91 -3.79 -15.98 17.04
CA LYS A 91 -5.02 -16.77 17.27
C LYS A 91 -6.41 -16.22 16.88
N SER A 92 -6.57 -14.95 16.51
CA SER A 92 -7.88 -14.29 16.29
C SER A 92 -8.37 -14.26 14.84
N PHE A 93 -7.56 -14.67 13.86
CA PHE A 93 -7.95 -14.73 12.45
C PHE A 93 -7.73 -16.12 11.90
N SER A 94 -8.64 -16.59 11.04
CA SER A 94 -8.34 -17.78 10.28
C SER A 94 -7.09 -17.48 9.42
N LYS A 95 -6.07 -18.34 9.49
CA LYS A 95 -4.86 -18.24 8.66
C LYS A 95 -5.23 -18.02 7.18
N LYS A 96 -6.30 -18.65 6.73
CA LYS A 96 -6.86 -18.59 5.39
C LYS A 96 -7.22 -17.16 4.99
N ARG A 97 -7.99 -16.44 5.83
CA ARG A 97 -8.44 -15.07 5.54
C ARG A 97 -7.29 -14.08 5.41
N LEU A 98 -6.28 -14.19 6.28
CA LEU A 98 -5.12 -13.28 6.24
C LEU A 98 -4.25 -13.48 5.00
N GLY A 99 -4.06 -14.71 4.55
CA GLY A 99 -3.32 -14.99 3.35
C GLY A 99 -4.02 -14.41 2.11
N TYR A 100 -5.31 -14.62 1.97
CA TYR A 100 -6.10 -14.05 0.88
C TYR A 100 -6.08 -12.53 0.90
N LEU A 101 -6.35 -11.91 2.04
CA LEU A 101 -6.36 -10.46 2.16
C LEU A 101 -5.02 -9.82 1.77
N HIS A 102 -3.90 -10.46 2.10
CA HIS A 102 -2.59 -9.94 1.70
C HIS A 102 -2.37 -10.04 0.20
N GLY A 103 -2.63 -11.20 -0.38
CA GLY A 103 -2.48 -11.41 -1.81
C GLY A 103 -3.35 -10.46 -2.61
N GLU A 104 -4.64 -10.40 -2.30
CA GLU A 104 -5.60 -9.49 -2.95
C GLU A 104 -5.25 -8.02 -2.75
N ARG A 105 -4.84 -7.63 -1.54
CA ARG A 105 -4.42 -6.26 -1.24
C ARG A 105 -3.25 -5.84 -2.13
N PHE A 106 -2.23 -6.66 -2.25
CA PHE A 106 -1.08 -6.34 -3.08
C PHE A 106 -1.43 -6.36 -4.56
N TRP A 107 -2.20 -7.35 -5.00
CA TRP A 107 -2.67 -7.43 -6.37
C TRP A 107 -3.54 -6.23 -6.75
N LEU A 108 -4.47 -5.84 -5.90
CA LEU A 108 -5.31 -4.68 -6.11
C LEU A 108 -4.49 -3.38 -6.22
N ASN A 109 -3.51 -3.20 -5.34
CA ASN A 109 -2.62 -2.05 -5.42
C ASN A 109 -1.84 -2.00 -6.74
N LEU A 110 -1.37 -3.15 -7.24
CA LEU A 110 -0.68 -3.24 -8.53
C LEU A 110 -1.61 -2.97 -9.70
N THR A 111 -2.81 -3.51 -9.68
CA THR A 111 -3.75 -3.43 -10.80
C THR A 111 -4.50 -2.10 -10.86
N SER A 112 -4.48 -1.31 -9.78
CA SER A 112 -5.06 0.04 -9.77
C SER A 112 -4.38 0.99 -10.77
N TYR A 113 -3.17 0.69 -11.22
CA TYR A 113 -2.38 1.56 -12.09
C TYR A 113 -2.38 1.14 -13.57
N GLY A 114 -2.97 0.00 -13.92
CA GLY A 114 -2.83 -0.52 -15.27
C GLY A 114 -4.12 -1.12 -15.83
N LYS A 115 -4.06 -1.52 -17.11
CA LYS A 115 -5.22 -2.08 -17.81
C LYS A 115 -5.47 -3.55 -17.51
N VAL A 116 -4.42 -4.32 -17.25
CA VAL A 116 -4.52 -5.76 -17.08
C VAL A 116 -4.98 -6.09 -15.67
N GLY A 117 -6.18 -6.67 -15.58
CA GLY A 117 -6.76 -7.04 -14.29
C GLY A 117 -7.14 -5.85 -13.40
N CYS A 118 -7.27 -4.65 -14.00
CA CYS A 118 -7.70 -3.48 -13.25
C CYS A 118 -9.08 -3.73 -12.67
N LEU A 119 -9.14 -3.93 -11.36
CA LEU A 119 -10.39 -4.08 -10.62
C LEU A 119 -11.09 -2.73 -10.41
N VAL A 120 -10.39 -1.64 -10.71
CA VAL A 120 -10.81 -0.27 -10.45
C VAL A 120 -10.89 0.51 -11.75
N LYS A 121 -11.84 0.13 -12.60
CA LYS A 121 -12.05 0.78 -13.91
C LYS A 121 -12.24 2.29 -13.82
N GLU A 122 -12.81 2.76 -12.72
CA GLU A 122 -13.07 4.18 -12.48
C GLU A 122 -11.79 5.02 -12.42
N LEU A 123 -10.65 4.40 -12.12
CA LEU A 123 -9.35 5.07 -12.06
C LEU A 123 -8.67 5.20 -13.43
N GLU A 124 -9.06 4.43 -14.43
CA GLU A 124 -8.42 4.44 -15.75
C GLU A 124 -8.49 5.78 -16.48
N LYS A 125 -9.49 6.61 -16.18
CA LYS A 125 -9.69 7.93 -16.81
C LYS A 125 -8.73 9.01 -16.30
N TYR A 126 -8.00 8.76 -15.22
CA TYR A 126 -7.07 9.73 -14.65
C TYR A 126 -5.67 9.54 -15.22
N ASP A 127 -4.90 10.63 -15.20
CA ASP A 127 -3.51 10.65 -15.62
C ASP A 127 -2.59 10.45 -14.41
N TYR A 128 -3.02 10.92 -13.25
CA TYR A 128 -2.27 10.83 -11.99
C TYR A 128 -3.10 10.19 -10.88
N LEU A 129 -2.44 9.43 -10.03
CA LEU A 129 -3.04 8.78 -8.88
C LEU A 129 -2.19 8.98 -7.63
N MET A 130 -2.82 9.42 -6.55
CA MET A 130 -2.25 9.32 -5.21
C MET A 130 -2.80 8.06 -4.55
N ARG A 131 -1.94 7.15 -4.16
CA ARG A 131 -2.28 6.10 -3.20
C ARG A 131 -1.92 6.57 -1.80
N ILE A 132 -2.87 6.53 -0.88
CA ILE A 132 -2.65 6.82 0.53
C ILE A 132 -3.33 5.74 1.38
N ASP A 133 -2.62 5.21 2.39
CA ASP A 133 -3.19 4.24 3.31
C ASP A 133 -4.18 4.93 4.27
N ASP A 134 -5.24 4.21 4.68
CA ASP A 134 -6.30 4.71 5.54
C ASP A 134 -5.86 4.98 7.00
N ASP A 135 -4.59 4.76 7.33
CA ASP A 135 -3.94 5.10 8.60
C ASP A 135 -2.78 6.10 8.44
N SER A 136 -2.77 6.83 7.34
CA SER A 136 -1.80 7.88 7.06
C SER A 136 -2.42 9.26 7.26
N TYR A 137 -1.63 10.25 7.70
CA TYR A 137 -2.11 11.62 7.85
C TYR A 137 -0.99 12.65 7.65
N PHE A 138 -1.40 13.84 7.23
CA PHE A 138 -0.54 15.02 7.17
C PHE A 138 -0.51 15.71 8.53
N LYS A 139 0.67 16.07 9.01
CA LYS A 139 0.86 16.76 10.29
C LYS A 139 0.66 18.27 10.18
N GLY A 140 0.67 18.80 8.99
CA GLY A 140 0.51 20.22 8.70
C GLY A 140 -0.04 20.45 7.30
N ASN A 141 -0.37 21.70 7.00
CA ASN A 141 -0.87 22.11 5.71
C ASN A 141 0.19 21.94 4.63
N ILE A 142 -0.24 21.38 3.49
CA ILE A 142 0.54 21.29 2.27
C ILE A 142 -0.02 22.32 1.30
N ASP A 143 0.77 23.32 0.99
CA ASP A 143 0.37 24.52 0.24
C ASP A 143 0.55 24.41 -1.28
N PHE A 144 1.18 23.35 -1.75
CA PHE A 144 1.39 23.03 -3.16
C PHE A 144 0.61 21.81 -3.64
N ASP A 145 0.36 21.71 -4.94
CA ASP A 145 -0.27 20.53 -5.52
C ASP A 145 0.75 19.38 -5.59
N LEU A 146 0.49 18.33 -4.83
CA LEU A 146 1.38 17.14 -4.81
C LEU A 146 1.49 16.49 -6.19
N PHE A 147 0.47 16.59 -7.02
CA PHE A 147 0.51 16.00 -8.37
C PHE A 147 1.44 16.73 -9.34
N ASP A 148 1.82 17.98 -9.06
CA ASP A 148 2.79 18.72 -9.91
C ASP A 148 4.15 18.04 -9.93
N ILE A 149 4.50 17.25 -8.91
CA ILE A 149 5.72 16.44 -8.87
C ILE A 149 5.77 15.43 -10.03
N LEU A 150 4.61 14.91 -10.44
CA LEU A 150 4.51 13.91 -11.50
C LEU A 150 4.71 14.46 -12.92
N ASN A 151 4.79 15.78 -13.07
CA ASN A 151 5.22 16.38 -14.34
C ASN A 151 6.69 16.08 -14.64
N GLU A 152 7.46 15.81 -13.59
CA GLU A 152 8.88 15.53 -13.70
C GLU A 152 9.25 14.07 -13.41
N TYR A 153 8.55 13.43 -12.48
CA TYR A 153 8.86 12.07 -12.01
C TYR A 153 7.71 11.11 -12.28
N PRO A 154 7.97 9.89 -12.79
CA PRO A 154 6.92 8.90 -13.06
C PRO A 154 6.28 8.36 -11.77
N ILE A 155 7.02 8.39 -10.66
CA ILE A 155 6.56 8.00 -9.32
C ILE A 155 7.25 8.85 -8.26
N ALA A 156 6.51 9.17 -7.21
CA ALA A 156 7.04 9.85 -6.05
C ALA A 156 6.45 9.30 -4.74
N SER A 157 7.17 9.46 -3.64
CA SER A 157 6.75 8.97 -2.33
C SER A 157 7.01 10.00 -1.24
N ALA A 158 6.09 10.08 -0.29
CA ALA A 158 6.28 10.91 0.91
C ALA A 158 7.44 10.40 1.79
N TYR A 159 7.80 9.15 1.64
CA TYR A 159 8.90 8.53 2.36
C TYR A 159 9.46 7.33 1.56
N MET A 160 10.78 7.20 1.55
CA MET A 160 11.48 6.05 0.97
C MET A 160 12.35 5.38 2.03
N TYR A 161 12.58 4.08 1.87
CA TYR A 161 13.42 3.31 2.77
C TYR A 161 14.31 2.32 1.99
N ASN A 162 15.43 1.95 2.60
CA ASN A 162 16.34 0.94 2.07
C ASN A 162 16.69 -0.08 3.18
N ARG A 163 15.72 -0.63 3.84
CA ARG A 163 15.98 -1.61 4.90
C ARG A 163 15.83 -3.03 4.39
N TYR A 164 16.92 -3.75 4.42
CA TYR A 164 16.92 -5.19 4.39
C TYR A 164 16.88 -5.71 5.83
N THR A 165 15.78 -6.33 6.20
CA THR A 165 15.62 -7.02 7.48
C THR A 165 15.24 -8.46 7.21
N ASP A 166 15.52 -9.38 8.13
CA ASP A 166 15.15 -10.79 7.99
C ASP A 166 13.65 -10.97 7.69
N ARG A 167 12.81 -10.10 8.24
CA ARG A 167 11.34 -10.09 7.97
C ARG A 167 11.01 -9.77 6.51
N VAL A 168 11.78 -8.90 5.90
CA VAL A 168 11.60 -8.52 4.49
C VAL A 168 12.10 -9.61 3.57
N ARG A 169 13.14 -10.36 3.98
CA ARG A 169 13.66 -11.52 3.25
C ARG A 169 12.58 -12.55 3.00
N ASP A 170 11.81 -12.91 4.03
CA ASP A 170 10.76 -13.92 3.91
C ASP A 170 9.63 -13.49 2.94
N THR A 171 9.37 -12.20 2.83
CA THR A 171 8.38 -11.64 1.90
C THR A 171 8.91 -11.38 0.49
N ARG A 172 10.16 -11.74 0.20
CA ARG A 172 10.80 -11.60 -1.12
C ARG A 172 11.27 -12.93 -1.71
N LEU A 173 10.92 -14.04 -1.06
CA LEU A 173 11.33 -15.36 -1.50
C LEU A 173 10.92 -15.60 -2.96
N GLY A 174 11.91 -15.90 -3.82
CA GLY A 174 11.72 -16.15 -5.25
C GLY A 174 11.46 -14.90 -6.11
N LEU A 175 11.42 -13.70 -5.52
CA LEU A 175 11.21 -12.46 -6.27
C LEU A 175 12.38 -12.17 -7.23
N TRP A 176 13.60 -12.47 -6.80
CA TRP A 176 14.79 -12.29 -7.62
C TRP A 176 14.80 -13.20 -8.85
N ASP A 177 14.45 -14.46 -8.69
CA ASP A 177 14.39 -15.41 -9.80
C ASP A 177 13.26 -15.10 -10.77
N PHE A 178 12.11 -14.72 -10.24
CA PHE A 178 11.02 -14.18 -11.06
C PHE A 178 11.49 -12.98 -11.88
N TYR A 179 12.14 -12.01 -11.25
CA TYR A 179 12.59 -10.79 -11.90
C TYR A 179 13.59 -11.07 -13.02
N LYS A 180 14.61 -11.91 -12.78
CA LYS A 180 15.56 -12.33 -13.83
C LYS A 180 14.85 -13.03 -15.01
N SER A 181 13.90 -13.88 -14.71
CA SER A 181 13.11 -14.59 -15.72
C SER A 181 12.29 -13.62 -16.57
N TYR A 182 11.70 -12.61 -15.95
CA TYR A 182 10.98 -11.53 -16.65
C TYR A 182 11.91 -10.76 -17.58
N LEU A 183 13.04 -10.32 -17.10
CA LEU A 183 14.03 -9.60 -17.93
C LEU A 183 14.47 -10.42 -19.13
N LYS A 184 14.79 -11.70 -18.92
CA LYS A 184 15.20 -12.63 -19.99
C LYS A 184 14.09 -12.84 -21.01
N LYS A 185 12.84 -13.06 -20.54
CA LYS A 185 11.70 -13.35 -21.41
C LYS A 185 11.40 -12.22 -22.40
N PHE A 186 11.50 -10.97 -21.95
CA PHE A 186 11.17 -9.80 -22.76
C PHE A 186 12.40 -9.05 -23.28
N ASN A 187 13.59 -9.56 -23.01
CA ASN A 187 14.87 -8.95 -23.39
C ASN A 187 15.03 -7.51 -22.83
N TYR A 188 14.59 -7.28 -21.57
CA TYR A 188 14.72 -6.00 -20.92
C TYR A 188 16.05 -5.86 -20.19
N ILE A 189 16.59 -4.65 -20.25
CA ILE A 189 17.81 -4.27 -19.51
C ILE A 189 17.41 -3.16 -18.52
N PRO A 190 17.66 -3.33 -17.21
CA PRO A 190 17.34 -2.30 -16.22
C PRO A 190 18.01 -0.97 -16.56
N LYS A 191 17.25 0.13 -16.50
CA LYS A 191 17.80 1.49 -16.70
C LYS A 191 18.62 1.93 -15.49
N ASN A 192 18.21 1.57 -14.28
CA ASN A 192 18.98 1.82 -13.07
C ASN A 192 20.30 1.03 -13.08
N LEU A 193 21.43 1.75 -12.96
CA LEU A 193 22.77 1.15 -13.06
C LEU A 193 23.08 0.16 -11.94
N LYS A 194 22.60 0.42 -10.70
CA LYS A 194 22.82 -0.48 -9.56
C LYS A 194 22.06 -1.79 -9.76
N LEU A 195 20.83 -1.72 -10.24
CA LEU A 195 20.01 -2.90 -10.52
C LEU A 195 20.57 -3.69 -11.70
N ARG A 196 21.02 -3.00 -12.76
CA ARG A 196 21.73 -3.63 -13.91
C ARG A 196 22.97 -4.38 -13.45
N LYS A 197 23.80 -3.76 -12.60
CA LYS A 197 24.97 -4.40 -12.01
C LYS A 197 24.60 -5.64 -11.20
N ALA A 198 23.57 -5.54 -10.35
CA ALA A 198 23.06 -6.67 -9.57
C ALA A 198 22.66 -7.86 -10.47
N VAL A 199 21.99 -7.58 -11.59
CA VAL A 199 21.57 -8.62 -12.57
C VAL A 199 22.78 -9.27 -13.23
N ASN A 200 23.75 -8.47 -13.71
CA ASN A 200 24.94 -8.96 -14.40
C ASN A 200 25.82 -9.81 -13.47
N GLU A 201 25.94 -9.43 -12.22
CA GLU A 201 26.71 -10.16 -11.20
C GLU A 201 25.91 -11.28 -10.52
N ASN A 202 24.63 -11.46 -10.89
CA ASN A 202 23.69 -12.36 -10.23
C ASN A 202 23.67 -12.18 -8.69
N ASN A 203 23.70 -10.94 -8.24
CA ASN A 203 23.84 -10.58 -6.82
C ASN A 203 22.55 -9.98 -6.26
N GLU A 204 21.71 -10.85 -5.68
CA GLU A 204 20.45 -10.46 -5.06
C GLU A 204 20.63 -9.44 -3.92
N ALA A 205 21.71 -9.50 -3.16
CA ALA A 205 21.95 -8.59 -2.06
C ALA A 205 22.05 -7.13 -2.52
N MET A 206 22.53 -6.88 -3.74
CA MET A 206 22.56 -5.54 -4.31
C MET A 206 21.19 -4.98 -4.62
N MET A 207 20.21 -5.84 -5.00
CA MET A 207 18.82 -5.44 -5.17
C MET A 207 18.23 -4.90 -3.86
N HIS A 208 18.58 -5.52 -2.74
CA HIS A 208 18.07 -5.13 -1.42
C HIS A 208 18.62 -3.78 -0.93
N ASN A 209 19.68 -3.27 -1.55
CA ASN A 209 20.26 -1.95 -1.25
C ASN A 209 19.61 -0.80 -2.05
N LEU A 210 18.59 -1.09 -2.85
CA LEU A 210 17.82 -0.05 -3.53
C LEU A 210 16.85 0.63 -2.57
N TYR A 211 16.50 1.87 -2.87
CA TYR A 211 15.48 2.60 -2.15
C TYR A 211 14.09 2.24 -2.68
N TRP A 212 13.19 1.88 -1.79
CA TRP A 212 11.81 1.52 -2.09
C TRP A 212 10.87 2.60 -1.57
N THR A 213 9.80 2.85 -2.32
CA THR A 213 8.72 3.73 -1.83
C THR A 213 8.04 3.11 -0.63
N ALA A 214 7.64 3.90 0.35
CA ALA A 214 7.03 3.36 1.58
C ALA A 214 5.58 2.89 1.42
N GLY A 215 4.93 3.17 0.28
CA GLY A 215 3.58 2.71 -0.02
C GLY A 215 2.44 3.42 0.70
N ASN A 216 2.73 4.15 1.74
CA ASN A 216 1.71 4.75 2.59
C ASN A 216 1.15 6.06 2.02
N CYS A 217 1.95 6.77 1.22
CA CYS A 217 1.55 7.93 0.43
C CYS A 217 2.47 8.02 -0.79
N ASN A 218 1.99 7.51 -1.91
CA ASN A 218 2.70 7.48 -3.18
C ASN A 218 1.89 8.17 -4.26
N LEU A 219 2.60 8.80 -5.17
CA LEU A 219 2.07 9.44 -6.36
C LEU A 219 2.53 8.66 -7.59
N TYR A 220 1.64 8.44 -8.54
CA TYR A 220 1.89 7.67 -9.76
C TYR A 220 1.42 8.44 -10.99
N ASN A 221 2.29 8.58 -11.98
CA ASN A 221 1.91 8.97 -13.32
C ASN A 221 1.33 7.75 -14.04
N ILE A 222 0.00 7.65 -14.10
CA ILE A 222 -0.71 6.48 -14.64
C ILE A 222 -0.43 6.27 -16.13
N LEU A 223 -0.11 7.31 -16.88
CA LEU A 223 0.22 7.22 -18.29
C LEU A 223 1.43 6.32 -18.52
N GLU A 224 2.39 6.33 -17.58
CA GLU A 224 3.57 5.45 -17.63
C GLU A 224 3.20 3.98 -17.39
N PHE A 225 2.21 3.73 -16.55
CA PHE A 225 1.72 2.39 -16.23
C PHE A 225 0.65 1.86 -17.21
N LYS A 226 0.21 2.66 -18.18
CA LYS A 226 -0.64 2.21 -19.29
C LYS A 226 0.16 1.68 -20.48
N LYS A 227 1.48 1.68 -20.41
CA LYS A 227 2.37 1.22 -21.47
C LYS A 227 2.54 -0.31 -21.47
N LYS A 228 2.87 -0.86 -22.62
CA LYS A 228 3.03 -2.31 -22.84
C LYS A 228 3.95 -3.00 -21.80
N PRO A 229 5.13 -2.46 -21.41
CA PRO A 229 5.97 -3.14 -20.43
C PRO A 229 5.29 -3.39 -19.08
N TRP A 230 4.39 -2.48 -18.63
CA TRP A 230 3.64 -2.68 -17.40
C TRP A 230 2.61 -3.82 -17.52
N GLU A 231 1.91 -3.91 -18.66
CA GLU A 231 0.98 -5.01 -18.92
C GLU A 231 1.70 -6.36 -18.94
N GLU A 232 2.87 -6.44 -19.58
CA GLU A 232 3.72 -7.64 -19.61
C GLU A 232 4.16 -8.03 -18.20
N TYR A 233 4.59 -7.05 -17.42
CA TYR A 233 5.03 -7.27 -16.04
C TYR A 233 3.88 -7.77 -15.15
N GLN A 234 2.72 -7.14 -15.22
CA GLN A 234 1.53 -7.56 -14.48
C GLN A 234 1.09 -8.98 -14.86
N ARG A 235 1.09 -9.33 -16.13
CA ARG A 235 0.74 -10.71 -16.58
C ARG A 235 1.70 -11.74 -15.99
N GLU A 236 2.99 -11.46 -15.99
CA GLU A 236 3.97 -12.38 -15.42
C GLU A 236 3.85 -12.48 -13.89
N LEU A 237 3.63 -11.36 -13.20
CA LEU A 237 3.36 -11.36 -11.76
C LEU A 237 2.12 -12.19 -11.42
N ASN A 238 1.03 -12.01 -12.18
CA ASN A 238 -0.20 -12.77 -11.98
C ASN A 238 0.03 -14.27 -12.23
N ARG A 239 0.67 -14.60 -13.36
CA ARG A 239 1.00 -15.99 -13.72
C ARG A 239 1.85 -16.67 -12.66
N PHE A 240 2.84 -15.98 -12.10
CA PHE A 240 3.70 -16.52 -11.05
C PHE A 240 2.96 -16.63 -9.72
N GLY A 241 2.10 -15.67 -9.40
CA GLY A 241 1.29 -15.66 -8.18
C GLY A 241 2.07 -15.39 -6.89
N GLY A 242 3.23 -14.72 -6.98
CA GLY A 242 4.12 -14.50 -5.83
C GLY A 242 3.50 -13.71 -4.67
N HIS A 243 2.53 -12.84 -4.96
CA HIS A 243 1.77 -12.14 -3.94
C HIS A 243 0.96 -13.07 -3.04
N TYR A 244 0.44 -14.16 -3.61
CA TYR A 244 -0.32 -15.18 -2.88
C TYR A 244 0.59 -16.26 -2.28
N LYS A 245 1.55 -16.73 -3.07
CA LYS A 245 2.41 -17.87 -2.70
C LYS A 245 3.55 -17.52 -1.76
N ASN A 246 4.08 -16.29 -1.86
CA ASN A 246 5.29 -15.84 -1.18
C ASN A 246 5.13 -14.50 -0.46
N ARG A 247 3.90 -13.95 -0.45
CA ARG A 247 3.58 -12.66 0.18
C ARG A 247 4.41 -11.49 -0.35
N TRP A 248 4.74 -11.46 -1.65
CA TRP A 248 5.44 -10.31 -2.22
C TRP A 248 4.65 -9.03 -2.01
N GLY A 249 5.35 -7.97 -1.60
CA GLY A 249 4.79 -6.66 -1.46
C GLY A 249 4.65 -5.94 -2.80
N ASP A 250 3.70 -5.03 -2.87
CA ASP A 250 3.51 -4.15 -4.02
C ASP A 250 4.69 -3.19 -4.20
N LEU A 251 5.33 -2.78 -3.13
CA LEU A 251 6.40 -1.78 -3.13
C LEU A 251 7.64 -2.27 -3.88
N GLU A 252 8.10 -3.47 -3.53
CA GLU A 252 9.26 -4.07 -4.17
C GLU A 252 8.96 -4.41 -5.63
N THR A 253 7.78 -4.93 -5.92
CA THR A 253 7.41 -5.29 -7.29
C THR A 253 7.25 -4.06 -8.18
N ILE A 254 6.61 -2.99 -7.69
CA ILE A 254 6.53 -1.71 -8.41
C ILE A 254 7.93 -1.10 -8.55
N GLY A 255 8.73 -1.12 -7.48
CA GLY A 255 10.09 -0.57 -7.51
C GLY A 255 10.98 -1.23 -8.55
N LEU A 256 10.98 -2.57 -8.65
CA LEU A 256 11.72 -3.31 -9.68
C LEU A 256 11.29 -2.90 -11.09
N PHE A 257 9.98 -2.73 -11.31
CA PHE A 257 9.46 -2.22 -12.57
C PHE A 257 9.99 -0.82 -12.87
N CYS A 258 9.88 0.12 -11.92
CA CYS A 258 10.33 1.50 -12.09
C CYS A 258 11.82 1.58 -12.41
N TYR A 259 12.66 0.89 -11.67
CA TYR A 259 14.11 0.84 -11.89
C TYR A 259 14.51 0.16 -13.22
N THR A 260 13.59 -0.65 -13.78
CA THR A 260 13.82 -1.27 -15.09
C THR A 260 13.46 -0.36 -16.23
N HIS A 261 12.32 0.35 -16.13
CA HIS A 261 11.70 0.98 -17.29
C HIS A 261 11.72 2.50 -17.29
N PHE A 262 11.97 3.15 -16.16
CA PHE A 262 11.98 4.60 -16.08
C PHE A 262 13.40 5.17 -16.08
N ASP A 263 13.56 6.31 -16.74
CA ASP A 263 14.85 7.02 -16.78
C ASP A 263 15.12 7.75 -15.47
N LYS A 264 14.07 8.16 -14.77
CA LYS A 264 14.16 8.77 -13.44
C LYS A 264 13.75 7.78 -12.35
N GLU A 265 14.56 7.72 -11.31
CA GLU A 265 14.24 6.94 -10.11
C GLU A 265 13.03 7.53 -9.38
N PRO A 266 12.32 6.75 -8.56
CA PRO A 266 11.27 7.26 -7.70
C PRO A 266 11.75 8.45 -6.86
N TYR A 267 10.97 9.54 -6.87
CA TYR A 267 11.32 10.75 -6.15
C TYR A 267 10.85 10.70 -4.70
N ASN A 268 11.71 11.06 -3.77
CA ASN A 268 11.37 11.21 -2.36
C ASN A 268 11.12 12.69 -2.04
N PHE A 269 9.88 13.07 -1.81
CA PHE A 269 9.55 14.45 -1.47
C PHE A 269 9.60 14.76 0.05
N ASN A 270 10.12 13.80 0.84
CA ASN A 270 10.56 13.99 2.23
C ASN A 270 9.54 14.60 3.20
N LEU A 271 8.24 14.40 2.97
CA LEU A 271 7.22 14.94 3.89
C LEU A 271 7.37 14.40 5.31
N LYS A 272 7.83 13.16 5.45
CA LYS A 272 8.05 12.54 6.76
C LYS A 272 9.23 13.20 7.49
N GLU A 273 10.32 13.45 6.79
CA GLU A 273 11.50 14.13 7.35
C GLU A 273 11.20 15.61 7.66
N LYS A 274 10.37 16.25 6.85
CA LYS A 274 9.87 17.61 7.11
C LYS A 274 8.85 17.68 8.25
N GLY A 275 8.48 16.54 8.85
CA GLY A 275 7.47 16.50 9.90
C GLY A 275 6.03 16.74 9.41
N LEU A 276 5.79 16.72 8.11
CA LEU A 276 4.48 16.98 7.50
C LEU A 276 3.63 15.74 7.27
N TYR A 277 4.22 14.54 7.41
CA TYR A 277 3.55 13.27 7.15
C TYR A 277 3.80 12.25 8.25
N ASN A 278 2.81 11.44 8.57
CA ASN A 278 2.93 10.27 9.44
C ASN A 278 2.22 9.07 8.82
N ASP A 279 2.89 7.93 8.82
CA ASP A 279 2.41 6.64 8.36
C ASP A 279 1.72 5.82 9.46
N LYS A 280 1.59 6.39 10.67
CA LYS A 280 0.99 5.72 11.83
C LYS A 280 -0.08 6.61 12.44
N PHE A 281 -1.22 6.63 11.84
CA PHE A 281 -2.44 6.86 12.61
C PHE A 281 -2.54 5.69 13.61
N PRO A 282 -3.18 5.86 14.78
CA PRO A 282 -3.09 4.84 15.84
C PRO A 282 -3.33 3.42 15.33
N THR A 283 -2.26 2.68 15.03
CA THR A 283 -2.27 1.35 14.38
C THR A 283 -2.99 0.26 15.17
N TYR A 284 -3.23 0.48 16.46
CA TYR A 284 -4.00 -0.44 17.30
C TYR A 284 -5.52 -0.34 17.09
N LEU A 285 -6.01 0.62 16.27
CA LEU A 285 -7.40 0.68 15.79
C LEU A 285 -7.61 -0.10 14.49
N SER A 286 -6.62 -0.87 14.06
CA SER A 286 -6.83 -1.73 12.91
C SER A 286 -8.00 -2.69 13.18
N SER A 287 -8.75 -3.05 12.14
CA SER A 287 -9.81 -4.06 12.19
C SER A 287 -9.36 -5.41 12.76
N THR A 288 -8.06 -5.56 13.00
CA THR A 288 -7.42 -6.70 13.64
C THR A 288 -7.40 -6.61 15.17
N ALA A 289 -7.77 -5.47 15.76
CA ALA A 289 -7.90 -5.37 17.20
C ALA A 289 -9.22 -6.04 17.67
N PRO A 290 -9.18 -6.96 18.63
CA PRO A 290 -10.39 -7.59 19.16
C PRO A 290 -11.40 -6.53 19.66
N GLY A 291 -12.64 -6.59 19.22
CA GLY A 291 -13.73 -5.71 19.66
C GLY A 291 -13.87 -4.39 18.87
N VAL A 292 -13.10 -4.18 17.80
CA VAL A 292 -13.15 -2.95 16.99
C VAL A 292 -14.26 -2.97 15.93
N GLY A 293 -14.76 -4.14 15.55
CA GLY A 293 -15.79 -4.29 14.49
C GLY A 293 -17.23 -3.95 14.89
N GLU A 294 -17.56 -3.78 16.16
CA GLU A 294 -18.96 -3.80 16.63
C GLU A 294 -19.42 -2.61 17.48
N SER A 295 -18.62 -1.58 17.73
CA SER A 295 -19.11 -0.51 18.62
C SER A 295 -19.89 0.56 17.88
N LYS A 296 -21.22 0.50 18.01
CA LYS A 296 -22.14 1.59 17.65
C LYS A 296 -21.93 2.88 18.46
N ASN A 297 -21.09 2.85 19.50
CA ASN A 297 -20.82 3.97 20.39
C ASN A 297 -19.32 4.12 20.65
N PHE A 298 -18.56 4.49 19.62
CA PHE A 298 -17.14 4.79 19.81
C PHE A 298 -16.96 6.16 20.47
N ASN A 299 -16.50 6.16 21.72
CA ASN A 299 -16.14 7.38 22.43
C ASN A 299 -14.62 7.61 22.29
N VAL A 300 -14.25 8.65 21.54
CA VAL A 300 -12.86 9.05 21.28
C VAL A 300 -12.08 9.24 22.60
N HIS A 301 -12.73 9.73 23.64
CA HIS A 301 -12.10 9.95 24.96
C HIS A 301 -11.71 8.63 25.65
N ASN A 302 -12.60 7.64 25.65
CA ASN A 302 -12.30 6.29 26.15
C ASN A 302 -11.22 5.56 25.33
N PHE A 303 -11.08 5.93 24.07
CA PHE A 303 -10.05 5.44 23.20
C PHE A 303 -8.66 5.93 23.62
N PHE A 304 -8.48 7.21 23.90
CA PHE A 304 -7.21 7.76 24.40
C PHE A 304 -6.81 7.18 25.77
N LEU A 305 -7.75 6.92 26.67
CA LEU A 305 -7.50 6.29 27.95
C LEU A 305 -7.06 4.81 27.80
N LYS A 306 -7.72 4.03 26.93
CA LYS A 306 -7.29 2.66 26.62
C LYS A 306 -5.91 2.64 25.95
N ARG A 307 -5.62 3.61 25.14
CA ARG A 307 -4.29 3.80 24.52
C ARG A 307 -3.20 3.94 25.57
N TRP A 308 -3.41 4.83 26.51
CA TRP A 308 -2.46 5.09 27.60
C TRP A 308 -2.20 3.82 28.40
N TYR A 309 -3.26 3.08 28.72
CA TYR A 309 -3.21 1.82 29.42
C TYR A 309 -2.40 0.75 28.66
N TYR A 310 -2.65 0.52 27.37
CA TYR A 310 -1.91 -0.47 26.59
C TYR A 310 -0.46 -0.05 26.31
N SER A 311 -0.19 1.22 26.11
CA SER A 311 1.19 1.74 26.00
C SER A 311 1.96 1.57 27.31
N PHE A 312 1.30 1.77 28.44
CA PHE A 312 1.88 1.58 29.77
C PHE A 312 2.15 0.09 30.05
N ILE A 313 1.22 -0.80 29.72
CA ILE A 313 1.44 -2.27 29.85
C ILE A 313 2.56 -2.73 28.93
N PHE A 314 2.65 -2.22 27.71
CA PHE A 314 3.73 -2.57 26.80
C PHE A 314 5.08 -2.07 27.32
N PHE A 315 5.11 -0.87 27.87
CA PHE A 315 6.29 -0.30 28.52
C PHE A 315 6.72 -1.15 29.73
N LEU A 316 5.81 -1.55 30.61
CA LEU A 316 6.11 -2.42 31.73
C LEU A 316 6.64 -3.79 31.26
N LYS A 317 6.02 -4.40 30.25
CA LYS A 317 6.49 -5.69 29.69
C LYS A 317 7.88 -5.59 29.04
N SER A 318 8.26 -4.44 28.50
CA SER A 318 9.61 -4.22 27.97
C SER A 318 10.67 -4.08 29.07
N PHE A 319 10.27 -3.59 30.23
CA PHE A 319 11.15 -3.48 31.42
C PHE A 319 11.44 -4.85 32.07
N PHE A 320 10.43 -5.72 32.10
CA PHE A 320 10.60 -7.07 32.70
C PHE A 320 11.27 -8.08 31.76
N LYS A 321 11.36 -7.83 30.46
CA LYS A 321 12.08 -8.66 29.50
C LYS A 321 13.58 -8.41 29.41
N LYS A 322 14.12 -7.45 30.16
CA LYS A 322 15.56 -7.14 30.22
C LYS A 322 16.28 -7.78 31.41
N LYS A 323 15.65 -8.76 32.08
CA LYS A 323 16.23 -9.43 33.26
C LYS A 323 16.37 -10.95 33.12
N ASP A 324 16.33 -11.46 31.87
CA ASP A 324 16.72 -12.87 31.61
C ASP A 324 17.81 -12.90 30.56
#